data_4b0fc43ad1f983f1986aca6cacec0c48
#
_entry.id   4b0fc43ad1f983f1986aca6cacec0c48
#
_cell.length_a   1.000
_cell.length_b   1.000
_cell.length_c   1.000
_cell.angle_alpha   90.00
_cell.angle_beta   90.00
_cell.angle_gamma   90.00
#
_symmetry.space_group_name_H-M   'P 1'
#
loop_
_entity.id
_entity.type
_entity.pdbx_description
1 polymer ?
#
loop_
_entity_poly.entity_id
_entity_poly.type
_entity_poly.pdbx_seq_one_letter_code
_entity_poly.pdbx_strand_id
1 'polypeptide(L)'
;MDQLTQTALSIASELSSIENRERKRNAEAQRNFEHAIECLLKELWLGTAIHPEYEVGIHRRSNWYSETPQYRDPKLTFKQAIAAYDGMVAADFIRVAKDGYLDRDTGRSDITKVIATDKLLQVLEGLDGDPFKEGKPDLDAECILLHNRINGQRMLCLLY
;
A
#
# COMPACT_ATOMS: atom_id res chain seq x y z
N MET A 1 -6.59 13.67 -14.58
CA MET A 1 -5.80 12.66 -13.80
C MET A 1 -5.03 13.41 -12.75
N ASP A 2 -5.19 13.05 -11.49
CA ASP A 2 -4.46 13.72 -10.41
C ASP A 2 -2.98 13.32 -10.37
N GLN A 3 -2.21 14.06 -9.61
CA GLN A 3 -0.77 13.87 -9.50
C GLN A 3 -0.40 12.51 -8.86
N LEU A 4 -1.17 12.07 -7.89
CA LEU A 4 -0.94 10.76 -7.24
C LEU A 4 -1.15 9.62 -8.23
N THR A 5 -2.21 9.67 -9.03
CA THR A 5 -2.47 8.67 -10.07
C THR A 5 -1.36 8.66 -11.13
N GLN A 6 -0.90 9.83 -11.56
CA GLN A 6 0.23 9.93 -12.49
C GLN A 6 1.51 9.34 -11.91
N THR A 7 1.77 9.58 -10.63
CA THR A 7 2.92 9.01 -9.93
C THR A 7 2.81 7.49 -9.85
N ALA A 8 1.63 6.96 -9.55
CA ALA A 8 1.39 5.53 -9.53
C ALA A 8 1.64 4.87 -10.89
N LEU A 9 1.19 5.51 -11.97
CA LEU A 9 1.45 5.03 -13.33
C LEU A 9 2.94 5.05 -13.68
N SER A 10 3.65 6.09 -13.28
CA SER A 10 5.10 6.20 -13.48
C SER A 10 5.85 5.09 -12.74
N ILE A 11 5.51 4.85 -11.49
CA ILE A 11 6.10 3.76 -10.70
C ILE A 11 5.75 2.40 -11.31
N ALA A 12 4.50 2.18 -11.70
CA ALA A 12 4.09 0.94 -12.36
C ALA A 12 4.90 0.66 -13.63
N SER A 13 5.16 1.69 -14.42
CA SER A 13 6.00 1.58 -15.61
C SER A 13 7.45 1.19 -15.26
N GLU A 14 8.03 1.82 -14.24
CA GLU A 14 9.37 1.48 -13.77
C GLU A 14 9.44 0.04 -13.26
N LEU A 15 8.47 -0.40 -12.47
CA LEU A 15 8.42 -1.78 -11.96
C LEU A 15 8.28 -2.78 -13.11
N SER A 16 7.43 -2.50 -14.08
CA SER A 16 7.24 -3.37 -15.25
C SER A 16 8.51 -3.49 -16.10
N SER A 17 9.32 -2.44 -16.18
CA SER A 17 10.59 -2.48 -16.91
C SER A 17 11.65 -3.32 -16.21
N ILE A 18 11.62 -3.39 -14.89
CA ILE A 18 12.55 -4.18 -14.07
C ILE A 18 12.15 -5.65 -14.02
N GLU A 19 10.85 -5.93 -14.05
CA GLU A 19 10.33 -7.30 -14.01
C GLU A 19 10.76 -8.10 -15.24
N ASN A 20 11.41 -9.23 -15.00
CA ASN A 20 11.70 -10.19 -16.05
C ASN A 20 10.57 -11.22 -16.14
N ARG A 21 9.45 -10.81 -16.71
CA ARG A 21 8.28 -11.68 -16.87
C ARG A 21 8.27 -12.34 -18.23
N GLU A 22 8.07 -13.65 -18.24
CA GLU A 22 7.89 -14.40 -19.47
C GLU A 22 6.58 -14.00 -20.19
N ARG A 23 5.56 -13.64 -19.40
CA ARG A 23 4.24 -13.26 -19.93
C ARG A 23 3.82 -11.91 -19.34
N LYS A 24 3.49 -10.97 -20.24
CA LYS A 24 2.97 -9.66 -19.84
C LYS A 24 1.58 -9.79 -19.22
N ARG A 25 1.25 -8.88 -18.31
CA ARG A 25 -0.11 -8.73 -17.80
C ARG A 25 -1.06 -8.37 -18.93
N ASN A 26 -2.28 -8.94 -18.90
CA ASN A 26 -3.35 -8.43 -19.77
C ASN A 26 -3.79 -7.04 -19.28
N ALA A 27 -4.68 -6.39 -20.04
CA ALA A 27 -5.11 -5.02 -19.73
C ALA A 27 -5.77 -4.89 -18.35
N GLU A 28 -6.59 -5.85 -17.96
CA GLU A 28 -7.25 -5.85 -16.64
C GLU A 28 -6.24 -6.04 -15.52
N ALA A 29 -5.35 -7.02 -15.63
CA ALA A 29 -4.31 -7.26 -14.64
C ALA A 29 -3.37 -6.07 -14.50
N GLN A 30 -3.05 -5.39 -15.59
CA GLN A 30 -2.22 -4.18 -15.56
C GLN A 30 -2.93 -3.05 -14.81
N ARG A 31 -4.21 -2.82 -15.07
CA ARG A 31 -5.00 -1.82 -14.33
C ARG A 31 -5.07 -2.14 -12.85
N ASN A 32 -5.26 -3.40 -12.48
CA ASN A 32 -5.29 -3.83 -11.09
C ASN A 32 -3.93 -3.67 -10.40
N PHE A 33 -2.85 -3.91 -11.13
CA PHE A 33 -1.48 -3.66 -10.66
C PHE A 33 -1.24 -2.18 -10.37
N GLU A 34 -1.59 -1.31 -11.31
CA GLU A 34 -1.49 0.14 -11.16
C GLU A 34 -2.35 0.65 -10.01
N HIS A 35 -3.55 0.12 -9.87
CA HIS A 35 -4.45 0.45 -8.76
C HIS A 35 -3.87 0.04 -7.39
N ALA A 36 -3.25 -1.14 -7.30
CA ALA A 36 -2.59 -1.57 -6.08
C ALA A 36 -1.46 -0.63 -5.66
N ILE A 37 -0.67 -0.16 -6.63
CA ILE A 37 0.38 0.83 -6.38
C ILE A 37 -0.22 2.15 -5.89
N GLU A 38 -1.28 2.62 -6.52
CA GLU A 38 -1.97 3.85 -6.12
C GLU A 38 -2.50 3.76 -4.69
N CYS A 39 -3.13 2.64 -4.32
CA CYS A 39 -3.61 2.41 -2.96
C CYS A 39 -2.47 2.46 -1.94
N LEU A 40 -1.35 1.82 -2.23
CA LEU A 40 -0.19 1.81 -1.35
C LEU A 40 0.43 3.21 -1.23
N LEU A 41 0.52 3.95 -2.32
CA LEU A 41 1.02 5.33 -2.31
C LEU A 41 0.14 6.25 -1.46
N LYS A 42 -1.17 6.13 -1.53
CA LYS A 42 -2.09 6.91 -0.69
C LYS A 42 -1.82 6.68 0.79
N GLU A 43 -1.66 5.42 1.17
CA GLU A 43 -1.38 5.06 2.55
C GLU A 43 -0.03 5.57 3.04
N LEU A 44 0.98 5.43 2.22
CA LEU A 44 2.32 5.92 2.53
C LEU A 44 2.35 7.44 2.58
N TRP A 45 1.66 8.12 1.68
CA TRP A 45 1.55 9.57 1.69
C TRP A 45 0.90 10.09 2.97
N LEU A 46 -0.23 9.49 3.36
CA LEU A 46 -0.88 9.80 4.63
C LEU A 46 0.02 9.51 5.83
N GLY A 47 0.61 8.33 5.87
CA GLY A 47 1.45 7.91 7.00
C GLY A 47 2.72 8.74 7.14
N THR A 48 3.41 9.02 6.04
CA THR A 48 4.65 9.81 6.06
C THR A 48 4.42 11.29 6.35
N ALA A 49 3.23 11.80 6.12
CA ALA A 49 2.85 13.15 6.57
C ALA A 49 2.79 13.25 8.11
N ILE A 50 2.59 12.12 8.79
CA ILE A 50 2.61 12.03 10.26
C ILE A 50 4.03 11.79 10.75
N HIS A 51 4.73 10.83 10.16
CA HIS A 51 6.10 10.47 10.54
C HIS A 51 6.81 9.81 9.34
N PRO A 52 8.07 10.21 9.03
CA PRO A 52 8.81 9.66 7.89
C PRO A 52 8.99 8.15 7.93
N GLU A 53 9.06 7.56 9.11
CA GLU A 53 9.22 6.13 9.32
C GLU A 53 7.90 5.41 9.63
N TYR A 54 6.79 6.00 9.20
CA TYR A 54 5.48 5.40 9.43
C TYR A 54 5.38 4.02 8.79
N GLU A 55 4.97 3.04 9.59
CA GLU A 55 4.83 1.65 9.14
C GLU A 55 3.44 1.39 8.55
N VAL A 56 3.40 0.87 7.33
CA VAL A 56 2.18 0.46 6.64
C VAL A 56 2.10 -1.06 6.63
N GLY A 57 0.98 -1.61 7.09
CA GLY A 57 0.73 -3.04 7.08
C GLY A 57 0.35 -3.56 5.71
N ILE A 58 0.96 -4.67 5.31
CA ILE A 58 0.67 -5.34 4.06
C ILE A 58 0.07 -6.71 4.35
N HIS A 59 -1.13 -6.95 3.87
CA HIS A 59 -1.80 -8.23 3.99
C HIS A 59 -1.32 -9.17 2.88
N ARG A 60 -0.67 -10.25 3.29
CA ARG A 60 -0.12 -11.25 2.35
C ARG A 60 -0.96 -12.53 2.30
N ARG A 61 -2.19 -12.48 2.78
CA ARG A 61 -3.13 -13.60 2.73
C ARG A 61 -4.26 -13.30 1.76
N SER A 62 -4.56 -14.26 0.89
CA SER A 62 -5.60 -14.12 -0.13
C SER A 62 -6.99 -13.89 0.48
N ASN A 63 -7.30 -14.51 1.61
CA ASN A 63 -8.61 -14.39 2.23
C ASN A 63 -8.93 -12.97 2.71
N TRP A 64 -7.93 -12.19 3.11
CA TRP A 64 -8.16 -10.80 3.50
C TRP A 64 -8.80 -9.99 2.36
N TYR A 65 -8.38 -10.24 1.13
CA TYR A 65 -8.86 -9.52 -0.05
C TYR A 65 -10.26 -9.93 -0.49
N SER A 66 -10.71 -11.13 -0.11
CA SER A 66 -11.99 -11.68 -0.54
C SER A 66 -13.05 -11.78 0.57
N GLU A 67 -12.63 -11.95 1.83
CA GLU A 67 -13.51 -12.29 2.95
C GLU A 67 -13.81 -11.14 3.89
N THR A 68 -13.23 -9.95 3.68
CA THR A 68 -13.45 -8.78 4.53
C THR A 68 -14.32 -7.76 3.79
N PRO A 69 -15.67 -7.87 3.87
CA PRO A 69 -16.57 -7.10 3.01
C PRO A 69 -16.45 -5.59 3.14
N GLN A 70 -16.18 -5.08 4.34
CA GLN A 70 -16.05 -3.65 4.60
C GLN A 70 -14.82 -3.01 3.95
N TYR A 71 -13.85 -3.81 3.53
CA TYR A 71 -12.63 -3.33 2.86
C TYR A 71 -12.54 -3.82 1.42
N ARG A 72 -13.61 -4.45 0.94
CA ARG A 72 -13.58 -5.09 -0.35
C ARG A 72 -13.52 -4.05 -1.47
N ASP A 73 -12.37 -4.04 -2.12
CA ASP A 73 -12.18 -3.34 -3.39
C ASP A 73 -12.01 -4.40 -4.48
N PRO A 74 -12.96 -4.53 -5.41
CA PRO A 74 -12.88 -5.57 -6.45
C PRO A 74 -11.70 -5.38 -7.41
N LYS A 75 -11.10 -4.18 -7.46
CA LYS A 75 -9.91 -3.90 -8.26
C LYS A 75 -8.61 -4.21 -7.53
N LEU A 76 -8.67 -4.34 -6.21
CA LEU A 76 -7.51 -4.69 -5.39
C LEU A 76 -7.44 -6.20 -5.23
N THR A 77 -6.90 -6.89 -6.23
CA THR A 77 -6.75 -8.34 -6.21
C THR A 77 -5.49 -8.75 -5.45
N PHE A 78 -5.55 -9.89 -4.79
CA PHE A 78 -4.41 -10.44 -4.05
C PHE A 78 -3.16 -10.55 -4.92
N LYS A 79 -3.29 -11.15 -6.10
CA LYS A 79 -2.16 -11.38 -7.00
C LYS A 79 -1.45 -10.08 -7.39
N GLN A 80 -2.20 -9.06 -7.77
CA GLN A 80 -1.60 -7.79 -8.21
C GLN A 80 -1.14 -6.93 -7.02
N ALA A 81 -1.80 -7.00 -5.89
CA ALA A 81 -1.35 -6.33 -4.67
C ALA A 81 0.01 -6.86 -4.22
N ILE A 82 0.19 -8.18 -4.17
CA ILE A 82 1.47 -8.78 -3.80
C ILE A 82 2.55 -8.47 -4.85
N ALA A 83 2.23 -8.53 -6.13
CA ALA A 83 3.16 -8.15 -7.19
C ALA A 83 3.61 -6.68 -7.06
N ALA A 84 2.69 -5.78 -6.73
CA ALA A 84 3.00 -4.36 -6.51
C ALA A 84 3.93 -4.18 -5.30
N TYR A 85 3.64 -4.82 -4.19
CA TYR A 85 4.46 -4.73 -2.98
C TYR A 85 5.86 -5.28 -3.22
N ASP A 86 5.97 -6.47 -3.78
CA ASP A 86 7.25 -7.11 -4.06
C ASP A 86 8.06 -6.29 -5.08
N GLY A 87 7.41 -5.72 -6.08
CA GLY A 87 8.05 -4.84 -7.05
C GLY A 87 8.59 -3.56 -6.41
N MET A 88 7.81 -2.94 -5.53
CA MET A 88 8.24 -1.72 -4.84
C MET A 88 9.39 -1.98 -3.87
N VAL A 89 9.46 -3.15 -3.24
CA VAL A 89 10.61 -3.56 -2.43
C VAL A 89 11.84 -3.74 -3.34
N ALA A 90 11.69 -4.46 -4.43
CA ALA A 90 12.79 -4.74 -5.37
C ALA A 90 13.35 -3.46 -6.02
N ALA A 91 12.50 -2.47 -6.28
CA ALA A 91 12.89 -1.17 -6.85
C ALA A 91 13.30 -0.13 -5.79
N ASP A 92 13.39 -0.52 -4.53
CA ASP A 92 13.83 0.32 -3.41
C ASP A 92 12.91 1.53 -3.12
N PHE A 93 11.62 1.42 -3.42
CA PHE A 93 10.65 2.42 -3.00
C PHE A 93 10.18 2.22 -1.55
N ILE A 94 10.09 0.98 -1.13
CA ILE A 94 9.74 0.61 0.25
C ILE A 94 10.72 -0.44 0.76
N ARG A 95 10.86 -0.51 2.08
CA ARG A 95 11.62 -1.59 2.73
C ARG A 95 10.78 -2.27 3.79
N VAL A 96 11.02 -3.54 3.99
CA VAL A 96 10.34 -4.31 5.04
C VAL A 96 10.92 -3.91 6.40
N ALA A 97 10.09 -3.32 7.25
CA ALA A 97 10.47 -2.96 8.61
C ALA A 97 10.27 -4.13 9.56
N LYS A 98 9.25 -4.96 9.31
CA LYS A 98 8.94 -6.13 10.13
C LYS A 98 8.27 -7.20 9.27
N ASP A 99 8.82 -8.41 9.26
CA ASP A 99 8.20 -9.54 8.60
C ASP A 99 6.98 -10.02 9.37
N GLY A 100 5.91 -10.30 8.63
CA GLY A 100 4.72 -10.93 9.18
C GLY A 100 4.96 -12.39 9.52
N TYR A 101 4.19 -12.90 10.48
CA TYR A 101 4.25 -14.30 10.87
C TYR A 101 2.88 -14.84 11.26
N LEU A 102 2.77 -16.15 11.22
CA LEU A 102 1.66 -16.89 11.80
C LEU A 102 2.23 -18.02 12.64
N ASP A 103 2.00 -17.97 13.94
CA ASP A 103 2.29 -19.08 14.84
C ASP A 103 1.03 -19.92 14.98
N ARG A 104 1.03 -21.10 14.38
CA ARG A 104 -0.12 -22.02 14.39
C ARG A 104 -0.37 -22.65 15.73
N ASP A 105 0.66 -22.77 16.58
CA ASP A 105 0.53 -23.39 17.90
C ASP A 105 -0.16 -22.45 18.89
N THR A 106 0.19 -21.16 18.86
CA THR A 106 -0.38 -20.14 19.76
C THR A 106 -1.53 -19.36 19.16
N GLY A 107 -1.75 -19.45 17.84
CA GLY A 107 -2.70 -18.64 17.10
C GLY A 107 -2.29 -17.18 16.96
N ARG A 108 -1.09 -16.81 17.39
CA ARG A 108 -0.58 -15.44 17.25
C ARG A 108 -0.12 -15.18 15.83
N SER A 109 -0.44 -14.01 15.34
CA SER A 109 -0.01 -13.56 14.01
C SER A 109 0.24 -12.08 14.02
N ASP A 110 1.09 -11.65 13.09
CA ASP A 110 1.30 -10.25 12.79
C ASP A 110 1.44 -10.09 11.27
N ILE A 111 1.11 -8.91 10.77
CA ILE A 111 1.22 -8.60 9.35
C ILE A 111 2.61 -8.05 9.03
N THR A 112 3.03 -8.22 7.79
CA THR A 112 4.23 -7.59 7.26
C THR A 112 4.06 -6.07 7.27
N LYS A 113 5.07 -5.36 7.77
CA LYS A 113 5.07 -3.90 7.80
C LYS A 113 6.20 -3.35 6.96
N VAL A 114 5.89 -2.33 6.18
CA VAL A 114 6.85 -1.66 5.32
C VAL A 114 6.90 -0.17 5.63
N ILE A 115 8.03 0.44 5.34
CA ILE A 115 8.22 1.89 5.42
C ILE A 115 8.73 2.42 4.08
N ALA A 116 8.45 3.69 3.82
CA ALA A 116 8.98 4.38 2.65
C ALA A 116 10.50 4.55 2.78
N THR A 117 11.21 4.31 1.69
CA THR A 117 12.63 4.66 1.59
C THR A 117 12.81 6.15 1.29
N ASP A 118 14.03 6.65 1.38
CA ASP A 118 14.33 8.04 1.00
C ASP A 118 13.95 8.33 -0.45
N LYS A 119 14.12 7.35 -1.33
CA LYS A 119 13.70 7.44 -2.73
C LYS A 119 12.21 7.75 -2.86
N LEU A 120 11.36 7.04 -2.12
CA LEU A 120 9.92 7.28 -2.15
C LEU A 120 9.54 8.56 -1.40
N LEU A 121 10.20 8.87 -0.28
CA LEU A 121 9.93 10.09 0.47
C LEU A 121 10.11 11.32 -0.40
N GLN A 122 11.15 11.37 -1.23
CA GLN A 122 11.37 12.47 -2.17
C GLN A 122 10.23 12.60 -3.18
N VAL A 123 9.71 11.49 -3.67
CA VAL A 123 8.56 11.47 -4.58
C VAL A 123 7.32 12.01 -3.90
N LEU A 124 7.06 11.54 -2.67
CA LEU A 124 5.87 11.95 -1.90
C LEU A 124 5.92 13.42 -1.48
N GLU A 125 7.09 13.93 -1.13
CA GLU A 125 7.29 15.35 -0.81
C GLU A 125 7.05 16.26 -2.01
N GLY A 126 7.24 15.75 -3.22
CA GLY A 126 6.96 16.46 -4.46
C GLY A 126 5.48 16.52 -4.83
N LEU A 127 4.61 15.80 -4.13
CA LEU A 127 3.18 15.84 -4.37
C LEU A 127 2.57 17.10 -3.76
N ASP A 128 1.80 17.81 -4.56
CA ASP A 128 1.04 18.97 -4.11
C ASP A 128 -0.23 18.53 -3.38
N GLY A 129 -0.71 19.38 -2.48
CA GLY A 129 -1.96 19.15 -1.77
C GLY A 129 -1.78 18.56 -0.38
N ASP A 130 -2.90 18.23 0.23
CA ASP A 130 -2.98 17.70 1.59
C ASP A 130 -3.45 16.26 1.54
N PRO A 131 -2.63 15.27 1.93
CA PRO A 131 -3.01 13.87 1.90
C PRO A 131 -4.25 13.57 2.74
N PHE A 132 -4.49 14.33 3.79
CA PHE A 132 -5.66 14.17 4.64
C PHE A 132 -6.95 14.63 4.00
N LYS A 133 -6.89 15.49 2.97
CA LYS A 133 -8.06 15.97 2.23
C LYS A 133 -8.26 15.24 0.92
N GLU A 134 -7.18 15.02 0.18
CA GLU A 134 -7.23 14.53 -1.19
C GLU A 134 -7.17 13.00 -1.30
N GLY A 135 -6.61 12.34 -0.31
CA GLY A 135 -6.48 10.89 -0.27
C GLY A 135 -7.68 10.11 0.23
N LYS A 136 -8.87 10.74 0.36
CA LYS A 136 -10.02 10.15 1.04
C LYS A 136 -11.24 9.94 0.16
N PRO A 137 -11.32 8.85 -0.61
CA PRO A 137 -12.60 8.47 -1.21
C PRO A 137 -13.58 7.91 -0.18
N ASP A 138 -13.10 7.29 0.88
CA ASP A 138 -13.88 6.73 1.98
C ASP A 138 -13.12 6.88 3.29
N LEU A 139 -13.51 7.91 4.05
CA LEU A 139 -12.87 8.27 5.31
C LEU A 139 -12.91 7.14 6.35
N ASP A 140 -14.04 6.46 6.47
CA ASP A 140 -14.21 5.43 7.48
C ASP A 140 -13.34 4.21 7.18
N ALA A 141 -13.31 3.79 5.93
CA ALA A 141 -12.48 2.68 5.50
C ALA A 141 -10.98 2.99 5.68
N GLU A 142 -10.54 4.19 5.30
CA GLU A 142 -9.14 4.61 5.49
C GLU A 142 -8.78 4.70 6.97
N CYS A 143 -9.62 5.28 7.79
CA CYS A 143 -9.41 5.36 9.24
C CYS A 143 -9.26 3.97 9.86
N ILE A 144 -10.10 3.03 9.50
CA ILE A 144 -10.05 1.66 10.00
C ILE A 144 -8.78 0.94 9.53
N LEU A 145 -8.42 1.07 8.26
CA LEU A 145 -7.20 0.48 7.72
C LEU A 145 -5.97 1.00 8.44
N LEU A 146 -5.87 2.31 8.61
CA LEU A 146 -4.76 2.93 9.33
C LEU A 146 -4.74 2.51 10.81
N HIS A 147 -5.90 2.45 11.45
CA HIS A 147 -6.01 2.00 12.83
C HIS A 147 -5.51 0.55 13.01
N ASN A 148 -5.93 -0.34 12.13
CA ASN A 148 -5.51 -1.74 12.16
C ASN A 148 -4.01 -1.90 11.96
N ARG A 149 -3.40 -1.02 11.16
CA ARG A 149 -1.98 -1.08 10.84
C ARG A 149 -1.06 -0.60 11.94
N ILE A 150 -1.51 0.27 12.78
CA ILE A 150 -0.70 0.75 13.92
C ILE A 150 -0.97 -0.02 15.21
N ASN A 151 -1.42 -1.26 15.11
CA ASN A 151 -1.62 -2.16 16.25
C ASN A 151 -2.50 -1.58 17.35
N GLY A 152 -3.62 -0.97 17.00
CA GLY A 152 -4.54 -0.38 17.93
C GLY A 152 -4.07 0.94 18.54
N GLN A 153 -2.99 1.52 18.07
CA GLN A 153 -2.65 2.89 18.43
C GLN A 153 -3.73 3.82 17.91
N ARG A 154 -4.29 4.60 18.81
CA ARG A 154 -5.43 5.49 18.51
C ARG A 154 -5.03 6.83 17.90
N MET A 155 -3.74 7.03 17.66
CA MET A 155 -3.20 8.31 17.19
C MET A 155 -3.87 8.83 15.93
N LEU A 156 -4.15 7.94 14.98
CA LEU A 156 -4.77 8.33 13.71
C LEU A 156 -6.26 8.61 13.82
N CYS A 157 -6.95 7.95 14.74
CA CYS A 157 -8.36 8.25 15.00
C CYS A 157 -8.57 9.66 15.55
N LEU A 158 -7.55 10.27 16.15
CA LEU A 158 -7.58 11.64 16.64
C LEU A 158 -7.44 12.68 15.53
N LEU A 159 -7.00 12.29 14.33
CA LEU A 159 -6.86 13.18 13.18
C LEU A 159 -8.18 13.36 12.42
N TYR A 160 -9.16 12.64 12.80
CA TYR A 160 -10.50 12.67 12.26
C TYR A 160 -11.48 13.04 13.37
#